data_b9356f6d2683937faa4f43c99b2ba323
#
_entry.id   b9356f6d2683937faa4f43c99b2ba323
#
_cell.length_a   1.000
_cell.length_b   1.000
_cell.length_c   1.000
_cell.angle_alpha   90.00
_cell.angle_beta   90.00
_cell.angle_gamma   90.00
#
_symmetry.space_group_name_H-M   'P 1'
#
loop_
_entity.id
_entity.type
_entity.pdbx_description
1 polymer ?
#
loop_
_entity_poly.entity_id
_entity_poly.type
_entity_poly.pdbx_seq_one_letter_code
_entity_poly.pdbx_strand_id
1 'polypeptide(L)'
;MTAVVDAGPGGVEPEVLAQAFAGVSRSTLNRRLRDLVVLGRVKALGQGRATRYVSAAPFPVEAVVRYFETDWLARPAVRFRDELLRPDPLIDADKVARLKRLQGKARTLDRKFLADFLIDFSWASSVLEGSTYSAIDTQALIEYGQRNPDKPVEDALLILNHKNAIENLWGQRELSVAALCRLQSLLTDRHGLPEAEDSDHFLPEAQRGRPREFEDVRLGRSAYSPPFRPGTGYVGAALAEIVTTAARLESVAAAFFLMTRIPYLQAFANGNKRTARLAANIPLLAAGLLPLSFVDFPKADYVAGMAAFYELGDIQIIERVFIQGYVRSIVRGSDLPARLRVTGLRMDELVPELVRFVQAGHLPETANAAAFLGE
;
A
#
# COMPACT_ATOMS: atom_id res chain seq x y z
N MET A 1 29.23 14.56 0.41
CA MET A 1 27.94 14.43 -0.32
C MET A 1 28.07 13.50 -1.52
N THR A 2 28.93 13.79 -2.48
CA THR A 2 29.04 13.00 -3.75
C THR A 2 29.14 11.49 -3.49
N ALA A 3 30.10 11.05 -2.67
CA ALA A 3 30.24 9.61 -2.35
C ALA A 3 29.01 8.96 -1.69
N VAL A 4 28.18 9.74 -0.99
CA VAL A 4 26.91 9.24 -0.41
C VAL A 4 25.81 9.18 -1.49
N VAL A 5 25.80 10.15 -2.41
CA VAL A 5 24.85 10.17 -3.54
C VAL A 5 25.16 9.03 -4.51
N ASP A 6 26.44 8.86 -4.85
CA ASP A 6 26.92 7.83 -5.79
C ASP A 6 26.68 6.40 -5.29
N ALA A 7 26.63 6.19 -3.97
CA ALA A 7 26.31 4.92 -3.37
C ALA A 7 24.85 4.50 -3.53
N GLY A 8 23.98 5.42 -3.99
CA GLY A 8 22.58 5.14 -4.26
C GLY A 8 21.76 4.78 -3.00
N PRO A 9 20.60 4.15 -3.19
CA PRO A 9 19.68 3.82 -2.09
C PRO A 9 20.23 2.83 -1.08
N GLY A 10 21.16 1.96 -1.47
CA GLY A 10 21.84 1.02 -0.56
C GLY A 10 22.73 1.69 0.47
N GLY A 11 23.09 2.95 0.24
CA GLY A 11 23.94 3.73 1.13
C GLY A 11 25.39 3.24 1.21
N VAL A 12 26.22 4.00 1.90
CA VAL A 12 27.64 3.75 2.06
C VAL A 12 28.01 3.54 3.53
N GLU A 13 28.86 2.57 3.81
CA GLU A 13 29.36 2.29 5.15
C GLU A 13 30.41 3.34 5.57
N PRO A 14 30.52 3.64 6.90
CA PRO A 14 31.54 4.56 7.41
C PRO A 14 32.95 4.16 7.03
N GLU A 15 33.24 2.86 6.98
CA GLU A 15 34.56 2.29 6.61
C GLU A 15 34.90 2.59 5.15
N VAL A 16 33.97 2.43 4.24
CA VAL A 16 34.14 2.74 2.81
C VAL A 16 34.38 4.24 2.62
N LEU A 17 33.64 5.09 3.34
CA LEU A 17 33.88 6.53 3.34
C LEU A 17 35.24 6.87 3.90
N ALA A 18 35.70 6.20 4.98
CA ALA A 18 37.02 6.42 5.53
C ALA A 18 38.14 6.05 4.56
N GLN A 19 37.97 5.00 3.77
CA GLN A 19 38.90 4.61 2.72
C GLN A 19 38.90 5.62 1.55
N ALA A 20 37.74 6.05 1.11
CA ALA A 20 37.60 7.03 0.03
C ALA A 20 38.17 8.41 0.39
N PHE A 21 38.27 8.73 1.70
CA PHE A 21 38.79 9.98 2.22
C PHE A 21 40.01 9.73 3.15
N ALA A 22 40.92 8.88 2.71
CA ALA A 22 42.10 8.45 3.52
C ALA A 22 42.96 9.60 4.11
N GLY A 23 42.90 10.82 3.51
CA GLY A 23 43.54 12.02 4.03
C GLY A 23 42.78 12.76 5.14
N VAL A 24 41.59 12.27 5.53
CA VAL A 24 40.73 12.90 6.56
C VAL A 24 40.70 12.00 7.80
N SER A 25 40.97 12.56 8.97
CA SER A 25 40.85 11.75 10.21
C SER A 25 39.43 11.23 10.41
N ARG A 26 39.32 10.03 11.01
CA ARG A 26 38.04 9.38 11.31
C ARG A 26 37.14 10.27 12.17
N SER A 27 37.70 11.01 13.12
CA SER A 27 36.97 11.95 13.97
C SER A 27 36.36 13.11 13.16
N THR A 28 37.13 13.65 12.21
CA THR A 28 36.70 14.72 11.32
C THR A 28 35.59 14.23 10.35
N LEU A 29 35.76 13.03 9.79
CA LEU A 29 34.76 12.40 8.93
C LEU A 29 33.45 12.20 9.68
N ASN A 30 33.49 11.61 10.88
CA ASN A 30 32.29 11.37 11.71
C ASN A 30 31.61 12.68 12.12
N ARG A 31 32.35 13.75 12.39
CA ARG A 31 31.77 15.07 12.66
C ARG A 31 31.04 15.60 11.44
N ARG A 32 31.67 15.58 10.26
CA ARG A 32 31.03 16.04 9.00
C ARG A 32 29.79 15.22 8.64
N LEU A 33 29.82 13.91 8.86
CA LEU A 33 28.64 13.08 8.64
C LEU A 33 27.50 13.45 9.60
N ARG A 34 27.79 13.68 10.87
CA ARG A 34 26.80 14.18 11.82
C ARG A 34 26.23 15.53 11.42
N ASP A 35 27.08 16.46 10.99
CA ASP A 35 26.65 17.77 10.51
C ASP A 35 25.71 17.64 9.31
N LEU A 36 26.02 16.76 8.36
CA LEU A 36 25.16 16.49 7.19
C LEU A 36 23.84 15.84 7.58
N VAL A 37 23.81 14.99 8.61
CA VAL A 37 22.57 14.41 9.16
C VAL A 37 21.72 15.49 9.85
N VAL A 38 22.33 16.33 10.67
CA VAL A 38 21.65 17.46 11.34
C VAL A 38 21.07 18.44 10.32
N LEU A 39 21.80 18.70 9.23
CA LEU A 39 21.34 19.56 8.14
C LEU A 39 20.28 18.89 7.25
N GLY A 40 19.88 17.65 7.54
CA GLY A 40 18.90 16.92 6.77
C GLY A 40 19.33 16.58 5.34
N ARG A 41 20.64 16.60 5.03
CA ARG A 41 21.18 16.26 3.70
C ARG A 41 21.53 14.79 3.54
N VAL A 42 21.75 14.11 4.65
CA VAL A 42 22.09 12.69 4.72
C VAL A 42 21.24 12.05 5.81
N LYS A 43 20.81 10.82 5.58
CA LYS A 43 20.15 9.98 6.59
C LYS A 43 21.12 8.88 7.02
N ALA A 44 21.18 8.59 8.31
CA ALA A 44 21.87 7.41 8.82
C ALA A 44 20.85 6.27 8.97
N LEU A 45 21.09 5.15 8.30
CA LEU A 45 20.28 3.93 8.38
C LEU A 45 21.05 2.88 9.19
N GLY A 46 20.34 2.11 10.02
CA GLY A 46 20.94 1.10 10.88
C GLY A 46 21.55 1.67 12.15
N GLN A 47 22.21 0.82 12.95
CA GLN A 47 22.87 1.18 14.21
C GLN A 47 24.21 0.45 14.36
N GLY A 48 25.17 1.09 15.03
CA GLY A 48 26.48 0.50 15.30
C GLY A 48 27.22 0.16 14.00
N ARG A 49 27.69 -1.08 13.88
CA ARG A 49 28.44 -1.55 12.69
C ARG A 49 27.59 -1.64 11.43
N ALA A 50 26.27 -1.73 11.57
CA ALA A 50 25.35 -1.76 10.42
C ALA A 50 24.92 -0.37 9.95
N THR A 51 25.52 0.72 10.47
CA THR A 51 25.20 2.08 10.05
C THR A 51 25.64 2.31 8.62
N ARG A 52 24.71 2.84 7.80
CA ARG A 52 24.98 3.31 6.43
C ARG A 52 24.47 4.72 6.26
N TYR A 53 25.12 5.48 5.44
CA TYR A 53 24.74 6.86 5.13
C TYR A 53 24.15 6.92 3.74
N VAL A 54 22.93 7.48 3.62
CA VAL A 54 22.21 7.64 2.35
C VAL A 54 21.87 9.11 2.13
N SER A 55 21.70 9.51 0.86
CA SER A 55 21.18 10.84 0.55
C SER A 55 19.79 11.04 1.16
N ALA A 56 19.53 12.22 1.70
CA ALA A 56 18.19 12.59 2.15
C ALA A 56 17.27 13.02 1.01
N ALA A 57 17.83 13.42 -0.13
CA ALA A 57 17.07 13.70 -1.33
C ALA A 57 16.45 12.41 -1.90
N PRO A 58 15.24 12.48 -2.47
CA PRO A 58 14.66 11.35 -3.18
C PRO A 58 15.61 10.84 -4.26
N PHE A 59 15.70 9.52 -4.37
CA PHE A 59 16.47 8.91 -5.46
C PHE A 59 15.64 8.93 -6.75
N PRO A 60 16.30 9.01 -7.93
CA PRO A 60 15.62 8.73 -9.19
C PRO A 60 14.95 7.33 -9.13
N VAL A 61 13.77 7.19 -9.74
CA VAL A 61 13.00 5.94 -9.72
C VAL A 61 13.84 4.78 -10.26
N GLU A 62 14.65 5.03 -11.28
CA GLU A 62 15.55 4.05 -11.88
C GLU A 62 16.61 3.53 -10.91
N ALA A 63 17.08 4.39 -10.01
CA ALA A 63 18.02 3.98 -8.95
C ALA A 63 17.34 3.11 -7.90
N VAL A 64 16.09 3.40 -7.57
CA VAL A 64 15.27 2.58 -6.66
C VAL A 64 14.98 1.22 -7.29
N VAL A 65 14.57 1.17 -8.57
CA VAL A 65 14.33 -0.07 -9.31
C VAL A 65 15.59 -0.93 -9.32
N ARG A 66 16.74 -0.36 -9.69
CA ARG A 66 18.04 -1.06 -9.70
C ARG A 66 18.44 -1.61 -8.33
N TYR A 67 18.12 -0.89 -7.25
CA TYR A 67 18.36 -1.39 -5.89
C TYR A 67 17.59 -2.69 -5.62
N PHE A 68 16.36 -2.82 -6.11
CA PHE A 68 15.53 -4.01 -5.97
C PHE A 68 15.83 -5.15 -6.96
N GLU A 69 16.67 -4.92 -7.99
CA GLU A 69 17.27 -5.99 -8.81
C GLU A 69 18.29 -6.82 -8.00
N THR A 70 18.87 -6.22 -6.95
CA THR A 70 19.77 -6.95 -6.03
C THR A 70 18.94 -7.90 -5.16
N ASP A 71 19.44 -9.14 -5.00
CA ASP A 71 18.81 -10.12 -4.11
C ASP A 71 18.63 -9.55 -2.70
N TRP A 72 17.49 -9.82 -2.09
CA TRP A 72 17.14 -9.25 -0.78
C TRP A 72 18.13 -9.65 0.33
N LEU A 73 18.78 -10.82 0.23
CA LEU A 73 19.81 -11.26 1.17
C LEU A 73 21.10 -10.44 1.05
N ALA A 74 21.36 -9.89 -0.12
CA ALA A 74 22.52 -9.03 -0.37
C ALA A 74 22.23 -7.55 -0.08
N ARG A 75 20.97 -7.17 0.09
CA ARG A 75 20.61 -5.80 0.48
C ARG A 75 20.89 -5.54 1.96
N PRO A 76 21.22 -4.30 2.34
CA PRO A 76 21.42 -3.93 3.74
C PRO A 76 20.18 -4.23 4.58
N ALA A 77 20.37 -4.90 5.73
CA ALA A 77 19.27 -5.12 6.67
C ALA A 77 18.73 -3.79 7.20
N VAL A 78 17.42 -3.59 7.07
CA VAL A 78 16.72 -2.38 7.48
C VAL A 78 15.80 -2.68 8.64
N ARG A 79 15.95 -1.94 9.73
CA ARG A 79 15.06 -2.03 10.89
C ARG A 79 13.93 -1.02 10.78
N PHE A 80 12.85 -1.31 11.47
CA PHE A 80 11.73 -0.40 11.64
C PHE A 80 12.17 0.97 12.16
N ARG A 81 11.56 2.02 11.61
CA ARG A 81 11.79 3.43 11.93
C ARG A 81 10.46 4.07 12.33
N ASP A 82 10.38 4.52 13.59
CA ASP A 82 9.16 5.11 14.15
C ASP A 82 8.69 6.36 13.37
N GLU A 83 9.64 7.14 12.82
CA GLU A 83 9.33 8.35 12.03
C GLU A 83 8.51 8.07 10.78
N LEU A 84 8.60 6.87 10.18
CA LEU A 84 7.80 6.50 9.01
C LEU A 84 6.34 6.15 9.34
N LEU A 85 5.96 6.11 10.61
CA LEU A 85 4.53 6.08 11.00
C LEU A 85 3.86 7.46 10.89
N ARG A 86 4.64 8.54 10.75
CA ARG A 86 4.13 9.89 10.55
C ARG A 86 3.66 10.10 9.11
N PRO A 87 2.84 11.15 8.84
CA PRO A 87 2.38 11.47 7.49
C PRO A 87 3.44 12.19 6.63
N ASP A 88 4.71 11.79 6.77
CA ASP A 88 5.84 12.26 5.97
C ASP A 88 6.80 11.08 5.74
N PRO A 89 7.00 10.65 4.49
CA PRO A 89 6.40 11.17 3.25
C PRO A 89 4.92 10.77 3.06
N LEU A 90 4.17 11.61 2.33
CA LEU A 90 2.76 11.41 2.00
C LEU A 90 2.51 11.82 0.54
N ILE A 91 1.38 11.38 -0.03
CA ILE A 91 0.92 11.81 -1.34
C ILE A 91 0.73 13.34 -1.36
N ASP A 92 1.15 13.96 -2.45
CA ASP A 92 1.09 15.41 -2.63
C ASP A 92 -0.35 15.96 -2.63
N ALA A 93 -0.57 17.11 -1.97
CA ALA A 93 -1.89 17.70 -1.80
C ALA A 93 -2.55 18.10 -3.13
N ASP A 94 -1.78 18.54 -4.13
CA ASP A 94 -2.32 18.89 -5.45
C ASP A 94 -2.79 17.64 -6.19
N LYS A 95 -2.07 16.55 -6.07
CA LYS A 95 -2.49 15.25 -6.63
C LYS A 95 -3.78 14.74 -5.97
N VAL A 96 -3.89 14.89 -4.65
CA VAL A 96 -5.11 14.60 -3.90
C VAL A 96 -6.29 15.44 -4.41
N ALA A 97 -6.11 16.73 -4.57
CA ALA A 97 -7.15 17.63 -5.09
C ALA A 97 -7.60 17.23 -6.50
N ARG A 98 -6.65 16.86 -7.39
CA ARG A 98 -6.96 16.41 -8.75
C ARG A 98 -7.69 15.06 -8.75
N LEU A 99 -7.32 14.09 -7.89
CA LEU A 99 -8.06 12.84 -7.71
C LEU A 99 -9.51 13.09 -7.28
N LYS A 100 -9.74 14.04 -6.37
CA LYS A 100 -11.10 14.43 -5.95
C LYS A 100 -11.88 15.09 -7.09
N ARG A 101 -11.24 15.90 -7.93
CA ARG A 101 -11.88 16.48 -9.11
C ARG A 101 -12.43 15.42 -10.06
N LEU A 102 -11.77 14.26 -10.20
CA LEU A 102 -12.25 13.14 -11.01
C LEU A 102 -13.56 12.50 -10.49
N GLN A 103 -13.94 12.74 -9.24
CA GLN A 103 -15.17 12.16 -8.64
C GLN A 103 -16.46 12.80 -9.11
N GLY A 104 -16.40 13.84 -9.95
CA GLY A 104 -17.59 14.59 -10.40
C GLY A 104 -18.62 13.80 -11.20
N LYS A 105 -18.26 12.59 -11.67
CA LYS A 105 -19.15 11.66 -12.40
C LYS A 105 -19.41 10.36 -11.60
N ALA A 106 -19.06 10.33 -10.31
CA ALA A 106 -19.24 9.15 -9.47
C ALA A 106 -20.69 8.69 -9.42
N ARG A 107 -20.90 7.39 -9.59
CA ARG A 107 -22.21 6.75 -9.36
C ARG A 107 -22.59 6.83 -7.88
N THR A 108 -23.87 6.77 -7.59
CA THR A 108 -24.36 6.62 -6.23
C THR A 108 -23.84 5.31 -5.62
N LEU A 109 -23.38 5.39 -4.38
CA LEU A 109 -22.91 4.23 -3.62
C LEU A 109 -24.10 3.43 -3.06
N ASP A 110 -24.90 2.87 -3.95
CA ASP A 110 -26.09 2.08 -3.65
C ASP A 110 -25.78 0.56 -3.57
N ARG A 111 -26.85 -0.26 -3.45
CA ARG A 111 -26.71 -1.73 -3.40
C ARG A 111 -26.14 -2.33 -4.69
N LYS A 112 -26.47 -1.73 -5.84
CA LYS A 112 -25.96 -2.22 -7.12
C LYS A 112 -24.47 -1.95 -7.24
N PHE A 113 -24.05 -0.74 -6.85
CA PHE A 113 -22.61 -0.42 -6.79
C PHE A 113 -21.88 -1.37 -5.84
N LEU A 114 -22.45 -1.67 -4.66
CA LEU A 114 -21.85 -2.59 -3.70
C LEU A 114 -21.68 -3.99 -4.30
N ALA A 115 -22.67 -4.52 -5.06
CA ALA A 115 -22.56 -5.83 -5.68
C ALA A 115 -21.40 -5.89 -6.67
N ASP A 116 -21.28 -4.89 -7.56
CA ASP A 116 -20.17 -4.77 -8.50
C ASP A 116 -18.82 -4.67 -7.76
N PHE A 117 -18.75 -3.84 -6.72
CA PHE A 117 -17.54 -3.61 -5.93
C PHE A 117 -17.10 -4.86 -5.14
N LEU A 118 -18.04 -5.62 -4.60
CA LEU A 118 -17.76 -6.89 -3.91
C LEU A 118 -17.01 -7.86 -4.81
N ILE A 119 -17.46 -8.03 -6.05
CA ILE A 119 -16.82 -8.94 -7.02
C ILE A 119 -15.42 -8.39 -7.38
N ASP A 120 -15.37 -7.15 -7.82
CA ASP A 120 -14.13 -6.49 -8.27
C ASP A 120 -13.04 -6.53 -7.19
N PHE A 121 -13.37 -6.08 -5.98
CA PHE A 121 -12.38 -6.01 -4.90
C PHE A 121 -11.97 -7.40 -4.39
N SER A 122 -12.94 -8.31 -4.19
CA SER A 122 -12.63 -9.65 -3.69
C SER A 122 -11.73 -10.41 -4.64
N TRP A 123 -11.98 -10.31 -5.95
CA TRP A 123 -11.12 -10.87 -6.98
C TRP A 123 -9.73 -10.22 -6.98
N ALA A 124 -9.68 -8.91 -7.17
CA ALA A 124 -8.42 -8.19 -7.36
C ALA A 124 -7.51 -8.29 -6.13
N SER A 125 -8.07 -8.15 -4.92
CA SER A 125 -7.29 -8.28 -3.68
C SER A 125 -6.79 -9.70 -3.45
N SER A 126 -7.57 -10.73 -3.82
CA SER A 126 -7.13 -12.14 -3.73
C SER A 126 -6.03 -12.47 -4.74
N VAL A 127 -6.11 -11.96 -5.98
CA VAL A 127 -5.04 -12.11 -7.00
C VAL A 127 -3.73 -11.47 -6.54
N LEU A 128 -3.78 -10.34 -5.83
CA LEU A 128 -2.58 -9.74 -5.23
C LEU A 128 -1.92 -10.64 -4.17
N GLU A 129 -2.69 -11.48 -3.49
CA GLU A 129 -2.17 -12.49 -2.55
C GLU A 129 -1.78 -13.81 -3.24
N GLY A 130 -2.07 -14.00 -4.51
CA GLY A 130 -1.67 -15.17 -5.29
C GLY A 130 -2.81 -16.11 -5.68
N SER A 131 -4.08 -15.78 -5.38
CA SER A 131 -5.24 -16.56 -5.80
C SER A 131 -5.26 -16.75 -7.32
N THR A 132 -5.69 -17.93 -7.73
CA THR A 132 -5.79 -18.37 -9.13
C THR A 132 -7.20 -18.19 -9.71
N TYR A 133 -8.16 -17.72 -8.91
CA TYR A 133 -9.53 -17.44 -9.36
C TYR A 133 -9.56 -16.34 -10.43
N SER A 134 -10.38 -16.55 -11.46
CA SER A 134 -10.72 -15.51 -12.42
C SER A 134 -11.84 -14.60 -11.88
N ALA A 135 -12.08 -13.48 -12.54
CA ALA A 135 -13.21 -12.61 -12.19
C ALA A 135 -14.56 -13.35 -12.35
N ILE A 136 -14.70 -14.23 -13.36
CA ILE A 136 -15.89 -15.03 -13.59
C ILE A 136 -16.08 -16.08 -12.49
N ASP A 137 -15.03 -16.80 -12.11
CA ASP A 137 -15.10 -17.75 -10.99
C ASP A 137 -15.46 -17.04 -9.68
N THR A 138 -14.93 -15.84 -9.46
CA THR A 138 -15.23 -15.01 -8.28
C THR A 138 -16.70 -14.59 -8.27
N GLN A 139 -17.24 -14.16 -9.41
CA GLN A 139 -18.65 -13.82 -9.55
C GLN A 139 -19.53 -15.04 -9.26
N ALA A 140 -19.22 -16.19 -9.86
CA ALA A 140 -19.98 -17.42 -9.65
C ALA A 140 -19.99 -17.84 -8.17
N LEU A 141 -18.84 -17.69 -7.48
CA LEU A 141 -18.75 -17.99 -6.06
C LEU A 141 -19.54 -17.01 -5.19
N ILE A 142 -19.46 -15.70 -5.47
CA ILE A 142 -20.13 -14.67 -4.65
C ILE A 142 -21.65 -14.67 -4.86
N GLU A 143 -22.12 -14.76 -6.11
CA GLU A 143 -23.55 -14.64 -6.45
C GLU A 143 -24.32 -15.95 -6.28
N TYR A 144 -23.70 -17.09 -6.64
CA TYR A 144 -24.38 -18.38 -6.69
C TYR A 144 -23.82 -19.43 -5.72
N GLY A 145 -22.77 -19.11 -4.95
CA GLY A 145 -22.11 -20.06 -4.07
C GLY A 145 -21.37 -21.19 -4.82
N GLN A 146 -21.13 -21.02 -6.12
CA GLN A 146 -20.50 -22.03 -6.97
C GLN A 146 -18.98 -21.96 -6.86
N ARG A 147 -18.40 -22.91 -6.12
CA ARG A 147 -16.95 -23.08 -6.03
C ARG A 147 -16.43 -23.76 -7.30
N ASN A 148 -15.36 -23.23 -7.85
CA ASN A 148 -14.61 -23.93 -8.92
C ASN A 148 -13.85 -25.12 -8.32
N PRO A 149 -14.18 -26.38 -8.69
CA PRO A 149 -13.55 -27.57 -8.13
C PRO A 149 -12.07 -27.75 -8.52
N ASP A 150 -11.66 -27.12 -9.62
CA ASP A 150 -10.27 -27.20 -10.12
C ASP A 150 -9.33 -26.19 -9.43
N LYS A 151 -9.85 -25.41 -8.49
CA LYS A 151 -9.11 -24.39 -7.75
C LYS A 151 -8.94 -24.76 -6.27
N PRO A 152 -7.84 -24.32 -5.63
CA PRO A 152 -7.63 -24.55 -4.19
C PRO A 152 -8.80 -24.03 -3.35
N VAL A 153 -9.13 -24.74 -2.27
CA VAL A 153 -10.15 -24.31 -1.31
C VAL A 153 -9.78 -22.98 -0.68
N GLU A 154 -8.50 -22.78 -0.40
CA GLU A 154 -8.00 -21.52 0.19
C GLU A 154 -8.24 -20.31 -0.70
N ASP A 155 -8.21 -20.45 -2.02
CA ASP A 155 -8.52 -19.36 -2.96
C ASP A 155 -9.99 -18.93 -2.84
N ALA A 156 -10.90 -19.90 -2.72
CA ALA A 156 -12.32 -19.61 -2.47
C ALA A 156 -12.52 -18.93 -1.12
N LEU A 157 -11.83 -19.39 -0.06
CA LEU A 157 -11.88 -18.76 1.26
C LEU A 157 -11.35 -17.33 1.25
N LEU A 158 -10.25 -17.06 0.54
CA LEU A 158 -9.74 -15.70 0.38
C LEU A 158 -10.82 -14.76 -0.18
N ILE A 159 -11.54 -15.20 -1.22
CA ILE A 159 -12.62 -14.42 -1.85
C ILE A 159 -13.78 -14.22 -0.88
N LEU A 160 -14.27 -15.28 -0.22
CA LEU A 160 -15.39 -15.19 0.72
C LEU A 160 -15.03 -14.32 1.94
N ASN A 161 -13.81 -14.40 2.41
CA ASN A 161 -13.33 -13.55 3.50
C ASN A 161 -13.29 -12.07 3.10
N HIS A 162 -12.85 -11.76 1.88
CA HIS A 162 -12.94 -10.39 1.37
C HIS A 162 -14.38 -9.92 1.26
N LYS A 163 -15.29 -10.75 0.70
CA LYS A 163 -16.73 -10.45 0.62
C LYS A 163 -17.28 -10.09 2.00
N ASN A 164 -17.09 -10.96 3.01
CA ASN A 164 -17.58 -10.75 4.36
C ASN A 164 -17.01 -9.48 5.01
N ALA A 165 -15.74 -9.20 4.77
CA ALA A 165 -15.08 -8.01 5.29
C ALA A 165 -15.59 -6.73 4.60
N ILE A 166 -15.89 -6.76 3.29
CA ILE A 166 -16.47 -5.63 2.56
C ILE A 166 -17.90 -5.36 3.03
N GLU A 167 -18.73 -6.39 3.21
CA GLU A 167 -20.09 -6.24 3.73
C GLU A 167 -20.10 -5.61 5.13
N ASN A 168 -19.15 -6.03 5.99
CA ASN A 168 -18.97 -5.42 7.31
C ASN A 168 -18.54 -3.94 7.19
N LEU A 169 -17.57 -3.64 6.32
CA LEU A 169 -17.10 -2.27 6.07
C LEU A 169 -18.21 -1.37 5.55
N TRP A 170 -19.06 -1.88 4.65
CA TRP A 170 -20.16 -1.11 4.05
C TRP A 170 -21.21 -0.68 5.07
N GLY A 171 -21.45 -1.54 6.06
CA GLY A 171 -22.34 -1.25 7.20
C GLY A 171 -21.74 -0.35 8.27
N GLN A 172 -20.41 -0.31 8.39
CA GLN A 172 -19.70 0.42 9.45
C GLN A 172 -18.49 1.16 8.87
N ARG A 173 -18.69 2.43 8.52
CA ARG A 173 -17.67 3.27 7.87
C ARG A 173 -16.83 4.08 8.87
N GLU A 174 -16.77 3.66 10.12
CA GLU A 174 -15.97 4.32 11.15
C GLU A 174 -14.54 3.82 11.16
N LEU A 175 -13.58 4.72 11.11
CA LEU A 175 -12.16 4.41 11.24
C LEU A 175 -11.79 4.29 12.71
N SER A 176 -11.57 3.07 13.18
CA SER A 176 -11.11 2.79 14.55
C SER A 176 -10.21 1.56 14.59
N VAL A 177 -9.44 1.41 15.67
CA VAL A 177 -8.63 0.19 15.89
C VAL A 177 -9.54 -1.05 15.94
N ALA A 178 -10.71 -0.94 16.57
CA ALA A 178 -11.67 -2.04 16.64
C ALA A 178 -12.19 -2.44 15.24
N ALA A 179 -12.45 -1.47 14.35
CA ALA A 179 -12.83 -1.74 12.97
C ALA A 179 -11.71 -2.48 12.22
N LEU A 180 -10.46 -2.02 12.34
CA LEU A 180 -9.32 -2.69 11.71
C LEU A 180 -9.11 -4.12 12.22
N CYS A 181 -9.23 -4.33 13.53
CA CYS A 181 -9.18 -5.65 14.15
C CYS A 181 -10.29 -6.57 13.61
N ARG A 182 -11.52 -6.06 13.46
CA ARG A 182 -12.64 -6.81 12.90
C ARG A 182 -12.41 -7.19 11.44
N LEU A 183 -11.96 -6.25 10.62
CA LEU A 183 -11.62 -6.52 9.22
C LEU A 183 -10.52 -7.58 9.11
N GLN A 184 -9.48 -7.48 9.91
CA GLN A 184 -8.40 -8.46 9.92
C GLN A 184 -8.89 -9.84 10.36
N SER A 185 -9.75 -9.91 11.39
CA SER A 185 -10.33 -11.18 11.85
C SER A 185 -11.12 -11.87 10.74
N LEU A 186 -11.97 -11.13 10.01
CA LEU A 186 -12.72 -11.65 8.87
C LEU A 186 -11.81 -12.11 7.73
N LEU A 187 -10.78 -11.32 7.40
CA LEU A 187 -9.86 -11.61 6.30
C LEU A 187 -8.95 -12.82 6.55
N THR A 188 -8.76 -13.21 7.79
CA THR A 188 -7.86 -14.31 8.18
C THR A 188 -8.58 -15.52 8.77
N ASP A 189 -9.90 -15.57 8.62
CA ASP A 189 -10.71 -16.70 9.11
C ASP A 189 -10.53 -17.94 8.21
N ARG A 190 -10.23 -19.07 8.81
CA ARG A 190 -10.18 -20.37 8.13
C ARG A 190 -11.50 -21.14 8.19
N HIS A 191 -12.52 -20.59 8.89
CA HIS A 191 -13.84 -21.19 9.07
C HIS A 191 -13.83 -22.64 9.62
N GLY A 192 -12.78 -23.01 10.34
CA GLY A 192 -12.61 -24.35 10.88
C GLY A 192 -12.37 -25.45 9.83
N LEU A 193 -12.01 -25.07 8.58
CA LEU A 193 -11.73 -26.02 7.51
C LEU A 193 -10.32 -26.61 7.66
N PRO A 194 -10.18 -27.96 7.77
CA PRO A 194 -8.87 -28.59 7.91
C PRO A 194 -7.94 -28.31 6.73
N GLU A 195 -8.50 -28.22 5.51
CA GLU A 195 -7.74 -27.94 4.28
C GLU A 195 -7.08 -26.55 4.27
N ALA A 196 -7.53 -25.66 5.16
CA ALA A 196 -6.97 -24.30 5.33
C ALA A 196 -6.04 -24.20 6.56
N GLU A 197 -5.79 -25.28 7.28
CA GLU A 197 -5.02 -25.27 8.53
C GLU A 197 -3.55 -24.90 8.31
N ASP A 198 -2.95 -25.42 7.26
CA ASP A 198 -1.55 -25.19 6.89
C ASP A 198 -1.36 -23.98 5.94
N SER A 199 -2.44 -23.25 5.64
CA SER A 199 -2.37 -22.10 4.72
C SER A 199 -1.72 -20.89 5.37
N ASP A 200 -0.76 -20.31 4.69
CA ASP A 200 -0.11 -19.04 5.09
C ASP A 200 -1.06 -17.83 5.06
N HIS A 201 -2.32 -17.99 4.62
CA HIS A 201 -3.27 -16.89 4.51
C HIS A 201 -4.15 -16.71 5.74
N PHE A 202 -4.33 -17.72 6.55
CA PHE A 202 -5.30 -17.73 7.65
C PHE A 202 -4.63 -17.89 9.00
N LEU A 203 -5.37 -17.58 10.06
CA LEU A 203 -4.88 -17.61 11.44
C LEU A 203 -5.81 -18.42 12.34
N PRO A 204 -5.26 -19.06 13.39
CA PRO A 204 -6.04 -19.56 14.50
C PRO A 204 -6.85 -18.44 15.15
N GLU A 205 -8.01 -18.76 15.72
CA GLU A 205 -8.90 -17.79 16.37
C GLU A 205 -8.18 -16.92 17.42
N ALA A 206 -7.29 -17.52 18.21
CA ALA A 206 -6.52 -16.82 19.25
C ALA A 206 -5.60 -15.70 18.73
N GLN A 207 -5.26 -15.71 17.43
CA GLN A 207 -4.38 -14.70 16.80
C GLN A 207 -5.14 -13.70 15.94
N ARG A 208 -6.45 -13.91 15.72
CA ARG A 208 -7.28 -13.04 14.87
C ARG A 208 -7.82 -11.84 15.65
N GLY A 209 -8.03 -10.73 14.93
CA GLY A 209 -8.73 -9.56 15.43
C GLY A 209 -8.01 -8.81 16.55
N ARG A 210 -6.71 -8.96 16.67
CA ARG A 210 -5.90 -8.25 17.66
C ARG A 210 -4.54 -7.84 17.09
N PRO A 211 -3.97 -6.71 17.52
CA PRO A 211 -2.58 -6.39 17.22
C PRO A 211 -1.66 -7.51 17.74
N ARG A 212 -0.63 -7.85 16.96
CA ARG A 212 0.37 -8.84 17.41
C ARG A 212 1.17 -8.30 18.60
N GLU A 213 1.52 -9.19 19.50
CA GLU A 213 2.31 -8.86 20.69
C GLU A 213 3.52 -9.78 20.87
N PHE A 214 3.33 -11.07 20.68
CA PHE A 214 4.37 -12.08 20.84
C PHE A 214 4.79 -12.73 19.52
N GLU A 215 4.12 -12.42 18.44
CA GLU A 215 4.39 -12.94 17.11
C GLU A 215 5.54 -12.18 16.43
N ASP A 216 6.67 -12.85 16.16
CA ASP A 216 7.77 -12.33 15.34
C ASP A 216 7.41 -12.53 13.86
N VAL A 217 6.98 -11.45 13.21
CA VAL A 217 6.58 -11.48 11.79
C VAL A 217 7.75 -11.07 10.91
N ARG A 218 8.05 -11.91 9.93
CA ARG A 218 9.07 -11.64 8.91
C ARG A 218 8.42 -11.49 7.55
N LEU A 219 8.93 -10.54 6.76
CA LEU A 219 8.52 -10.36 5.39
C LEU A 219 9.39 -11.21 4.47
N GLY A 220 8.75 -12.06 3.69
CA GLY A 220 9.46 -12.83 2.66
C GLY A 220 10.05 -11.90 1.60
N ARG A 221 11.31 -12.15 1.20
CA ARG A 221 12.02 -11.41 0.15
C ARG A 221 12.22 -9.91 0.41
N SER A 222 12.30 -9.50 1.69
CA SER A 222 12.59 -8.13 2.09
C SER A 222 13.74 -8.07 3.09
N ALA A 223 14.57 -7.06 2.97
CA ALA A 223 15.62 -6.75 3.95
C ALA A 223 15.07 -5.99 5.17
N TYR A 224 13.79 -5.64 5.16
CA TYR A 224 13.13 -4.91 6.25
C TYR A 224 12.66 -5.86 7.36
N SER A 225 12.91 -5.45 8.61
CA SER A 225 12.43 -6.12 9.82
C SER A 225 11.45 -5.23 10.57
N PRO A 226 10.17 -5.65 10.73
CA PRO A 226 9.18 -4.93 11.52
C PRO A 226 9.57 -4.86 13.00
N PRO A 227 8.91 -3.99 13.80
CA PRO A 227 9.22 -3.89 15.22
C PRO A 227 8.81 -5.17 15.94
N PHE A 228 9.70 -5.72 16.77
CA PHE A 228 9.41 -6.83 17.66
C PHE A 228 9.75 -6.41 19.09
N ARG A 229 8.72 -6.09 19.88
CA ARG A 229 8.81 -5.63 21.27
C ARG A 229 7.75 -6.39 22.10
N PRO A 230 7.96 -7.69 22.34
CA PRO A 230 6.95 -8.56 22.98
C PRO A 230 6.59 -8.08 24.39
N GLY A 231 5.30 -8.18 24.73
CA GLY A 231 4.78 -7.84 26.06
C GLY A 231 4.73 -6.35 26.39
N THR A 232 5.02 -5.45 25.42
CA THR A 232 5.06 -4.00 25.68
C THR A 232 3.81 -3.24 25.22
N GLY A 233 2.89 -3.91 24.50
CA GLY A 233 1.74 -3.24 23.87
C GLY A 233 2.10 -2.26 22.75
N TYR A 234 3.39 -2.20 22.35
CA TYR A 234 3.91 -1.20 21.41
C TYR A 234 3.15 -1.22 20.07
N VAL A 235 2.92 -2.39 19.48
CA VAL A 235 2.28 -2.51 18.17
C VAL A 235 0.83 -2.03 18.22
N GLY A 236 0.11 -2.33 19.30
CA GLY A 236 -1.25 -1.83 19.52
C GLY A 236 -1.31 -0.30 19.66
N ALA A 237 -0.38 0.29 20.42
CA ALA A 237 -0.27 1.74 20.57
C ALA A 237 0.10 2.42 19.22
N ALA A 238 1.03 1.86 18.47
CA ALA A 238 1.42 2.36 17.16
C ALA A 238 0.27 2.27 16.14
N LEU A 239 -0.53 1.20 16.17
CA LEU A 239 -1.74 1.09 15.33
C LEU A 239 -2.78 2.16 15.70
N ALA A 240 -2.96 2.45 16.98
CA ALA A 240 -3.86 3.51 17.44
C ALA A 240 -3.37 4.90 16.98
N GLU A 241 -2.06 5.13 16.96
CA GLU A 241 -1.47 6.36 16.42
C GLU A 241 -1.70 6.49 14.91
N ILE A 242 -1.54 5.40 14.14
CA ILE A 242 -1.87 5.36 12.70
C ILE A 242 -3.33 5.74 12.48
N VAL A 243 -4.27 5.16 13.23
CA VAL A 243 -5.70 5.44 13.12
C VAL A 243 -6.00 6.91 13.45
N THR A 244 -5.45 7.42 14.55
CA THR A 244 -5.62 8.81 14.98
C THR A 244 -5.06 9.79 13.96
N THR A 245 -3.91 9.49 13.38
CA THR A 245 -3.28 10.30 12.33
C THR A 245 -4.12 10.30 11.06
N ALA A 246 -4.56 9.12 10.60
CA ALA A 246 -5.39 8.99 9.40
C ALA A 246 -6.72 9.76 9.53
N ALA A 247 -7.34 9.77 10.71
CA ALA A 247 -8.58 10.49 10.96
C ALA A 247 -8.46 12.03 10.83
N ARG A 248 -7.24 12.57 10.86
CA ARG A 248 -6.95 14.01 10.69
C ARG A 248 -6.54 14.38 9.26
N LEU A 249 -6.27 13.39 8.42
CA LEU A 249 -5.87 13.61 7.04
C LEU A 249 -7.10 13.78 6.14
N GLU A 250 -6.88 14.41 5.00
CA GLU A 250 -7.84 14.43 3.91
C GLU A 250 -8.10 12.98 3.42
N SER A 251 -9.34 12.66 3.01
CA SER A 251 -9.80 11.29 2.78
C SER A 251 -8.92 10.46 1.83
N VAL A 252 -8.47 11.04 0.72
CA VAL A 252 -7.60 10.35 -0.25
C VAL A 252 -6.19 10.15 0.31
N ALA A 253 -5.68 11.16 0.99
CA ALA A 253 -4.39 11.08 1.68
C ALA A 253 -4.43 10.06 2.84
N ALA A 254 -5.54 10.00 3.58
CA ALA A 254 -5.78 9.00 4.62
C ALA A 254 -5.81 7.58 4.04
N ALA A 255 -6.45 7.38 2.89
CA ALA A 255 -6.47 6.10 2.18
C ALA A 255 -5.05 5.63 1.82
N PHE A 256 -4.25 6.50 1.23
CA PHE A 256 -2.85 6.21 0.91
C PHE A 256 -2.02 5.93 2.15
N PHE A 257 -2.21 6.72 3.21
CA PHE A 257 -1.53 6.57 4.49
C PHE A 257 -1.82 5.21 5.13
N LEU A 258 -3.09 4.82 5.26
CA LEU A 258 -3.48 3.51 5.81
C LEU A 258 -2.93 2.35 4.97
N MET A 259 -3.01 2.46 3.63
CA MET A 259 -2.51 1.43 2.71
C MET A 259 -1.02 1.16 2.90
N THR A 260 -0.24 2.16 3.28
CA THR A 260 1.22 2.03 3.41
C THR A 260 1.67 1.76 4.85
N ARG A 261 1.07 2.40 5.87
CA ARG A 261 1.56 2.35 7.26
C ARG A 261 1.14 1.10 8.02
N ILE A 262 -0.07 0.57 7.79
CA ILE A 262 -0.50 -0.69 8.45
C ILE A 262 0.43 -1.85 8.08
N PRO A 263 0.75 -2.09 6.78
CA PRO A 263 1.70 -3.14 6.41
C PRO A 263 3.14 -2.82 6.79
N TYR A 264 3.53 -1.54 6.86
CA TYR A 264 4.85 -1.16 7.38
C TYR A 264 5.02 -1.55 8.85
N LEU A 265 4.02 -1.27 9.68
CA LEU A 265 4.02 -1.68 11.09
C LEU A 265 3.95 -3.22 11.24
N GLN A 266 3.38 -3.93 10.27
CA GLN A 266 2.96 -5.32 10.43
C GLN A 266 2.12 -5.47 11.71
N ALA A 267 1.00 -4.73 11.76
CA ALA A 267 0.18 -4.59 12.97
C ALA A 267 -0.39 -5.91 13.48
N PHE A 268 -0.57 -6.90 12.62
CA PHE A 268 -1.18 -8.18 12.89
C PHE A 268 -0.23 -9.34 12.58
N ALA A 269 -0.48 -10.51 13.13
CA ALA A 269 0.29 -11.72 12.86
C ALA A 269 0.24 -12.11 11.36
N ASN A 270 -0.88 -11.85 10.69
CA ASN A 270 -1.05 -11.99 9.24
C ASN A 270 -2.16 -11.05 8.73
N GLY A 271 -2.34 -10.99 7.39
CA GLY A 271 -3.40 -10.23 6.75
C GLY A 271 -3.15 -8.71 6.66
N ASN A 272 -1.95 -8.24 7.00
CA ASN A 272 -1.65 -6.80 7.08
C ASN A 272 -1.93 -6.05 5.79
N LYS A 273 -1.51 -6.57 4.63
CA LYS A 273 -1.77 -5.94 3.32
C LYS A 273 -3.25 -5.98 2.95
N ARG A 274 -3.93 -7.10 3.20
CA ARG A 274 -5.38 -7.26 2.95
C ARG A 274 -6.19 -6.28 3.80
N THR A 275 -5.89 -6.21 5.10
CA THR A 275 -6.52 -5.24 6.02
C THR A 275 -6.25 -3.80 5.58
N ALA A 276 -5.04 -3.47 5.18
CA ALA A 276 -4.69 -2.12 4.74
C ALA A 276 -5.43 -1.70 3.46
N ARG A 277 -5.61 -2.62 2.49
CA ARG A 277 -6.38 -2.36 1.27
C ARG A 277 -7.85 -2.05 1.56
N LEU A 278 -8.46 -2.78 2.51
CA LEU A 278 -9.83 -2.47 2.95
C LEU A 278 -9.88 -1.21 3.80
N ALA A 279 -8.96 -1.04 4.74
CA ALA A 279 -8.89 0.14 5.60
C ALA A 279 -8.77 1.44 4.79
N ALA A 280 -8.04 1.42 3.67
CA ALA A 280 -7.92 2.56 2.75
C ALA A 280 -9.28 3.04 2.22
N ASN A 281 -10.29 2.16 2.16
CA ASN A 281 -11.63 2.50 1.70
C ASN A 281 -12.52 3.14 2.78
N ILE A 282 -12.16 3.03 4.06
CA ILE A 282 -12.95 3.65 5.14
C ILE A 282 -13.07 5.17 4.96
N PRO A 283 -11.97 5.94 4.87
CA PRO A 283 -12.05 7.39 4.71
C PRO A 283 -12.66 7.82 3.36
N LEU A 284 -12.50 7.03 2.30
CA LEU A 284 -13.11 7.32 1.00
C LEU A 284 -14.64 7.19 1.08
N LEU A 285 -15.14 6.08 1.61
CA LEU A 285 -16.57 5.82 1.76
C LEU A 285 -17.22 6.79 2.76
N ALA A 286 -16.53 7.15 3.84
CA ALA A 286 -17.02 8.14 4.82
C ALA A 286 -17.16 9.53 4.19
N ALA A 287 -16.31 9.86 3.21
CA ALA A 287 -16.39 11.12 2.46
C ALA A 287 -17.34 11.06 1.23
N GLY A 288 -18.04 9.93 1.01
CA GLY A 288 -18.90 9.73 -0.15
C GLY A 288 -18.15 9.60 -1.48
N LEU A 289 -16.85 9.30 -1.45
CA LEU A 289 -16.02 9.09 -2.62
C LEU A 289 -16.07 7.63 -3.07
N LEU A 290 -15.82 7.40 -4.36
CA LEU A 290 -15.68 6.06 -4.91
C LEU A 290 -14.54 5.32 -4.21
N PRO A 291 -14.76 4.05 -3.82
CA PRO A 291 -13.71 3.24 -3.21
C PRO A 291 -12.68 2.76 -4.22
N LEU A 292 -11.49 2.42 -3.73
CA LEU A 292 -10.40 1.82 -4.47
C LEU A 292 -10.63 0.31 -4.62
N SER A 293 -10.84 -0.18 -5.84
CA SER A 293 -11.18 -1.59 -6.12
C SER A 293 -9.98 -2.51 -6.29
N PHE A 294 -8.79 -1.98 -6.49
CA PHE A 294 -7.55 -2.70 -6.79
C PHE A 294 -7.55 -3.49 -8.12
N VAL A 295 -8.59 -3.38 -8.93
CA VAL A 295 -8.64 -4.00 -10.25
C VAL A 295 -7.52 -3.43 -11.13
N ASP A 296 -6.82 -4.31 -11.83
CA ASP A 296 -5.68 -4.00 -12.71
C ASP A 296 -4.50 -3.28 -11.99
N PHE A 297 -4.37 -3.46 -10.68
CA PHE A 297 -3.15 -3.05 -9.99
C PHE A 297 -1.95 -3.86 -10.51
N PRO A 298 -0.88 -3.22 -10.97
CA PRO A 298 0.32 -3.93 -11.40
C PRO A 298 1.00 -4.56 -10.17
N LYS A 299 0.81 -5.89 -9.98
CA LYS A 299 1.28 -6.62 -8.78
C LYS A 299 2.77 -6.42 -8.53
N ALA A 300 3.59 -6.46 -9.57
CA ALA A 300 5.03 -6.28 -9.45
C ALA A 300 5.39 -4.88 -8.91
N ASP A 301 4.77 -3.83 -9.48
CA ASP A 301 5.03 -2.44 -9.06
C ASP A 301 4.46 -2.15 -7.66
N TYR A 302 3.31 -2.77 -7.32
CA TYR A 302 2.75 -2.68 -5.97
C TYR A 302 3.71 -3.28 -4.94
N VAL A 303 4.23 -4.48 -5.19
CA VAL A 303 5.20 -5.14 -4.30
C VAL A 303 6.50 -4.34 -4.21
N ALA A 304 7.04 -3.89 -5.34
CA ALA A 304 8.25 -3.08 -5.40
C ALA A 304 8.07 -1.73 -4.67
N GLY A 305 6.93 -1.07 -4.88
CA GLY A 305 6.63 0.19 -4.22
C GLY A 305 6.47 0.07 -2.70
N MET A 306 5.84 -1.01 -2.24
CA MET A 306 5.76 -1.30 -0.80
C MET A 306 7.13 -1.62 -0.21
N ALA A 307 7.96 -2.41 -0.91
CA ALA A 307 9.33 -2.69 -0.48
C ALA A 307 10.19 -1.42 -0.44
N ALA A 308 10.05 -0.52 -1.43
CA ALA A 308 10.73 0.78 -1.45
C ALA A 308 10.34 1.64 -0.23
N PHE A 309 9.06 1.65 0.12
CA PHE A 309 8.63 2.34 1.33
C PHE A 309 9.20 1.69 2.60
N TYR A 310 9.19 0.36 2.72
CA TYR A 310 9.69 -0.34 3.90
C TYR A 310 11.19 -0.16 4.11
N GLU A 311 11.98 -0.35 3.05
CA GLU A 311 13.42 -0.36 3.14
C GLU A 311 14.04 1.05 3.06
N LEU A 312 13.50 1.90 2.19
CA LEU A 312 14.08 3.22 1.89
C LEU A 312 13.26 4.39 2.47
N GLY A 313 11.98 4.19 2.81
CA GLY A 313 11.04 5.27 3.10
C GLY A 313 10.62 6.05 1.84
N ASP A 314 10.83 5.46 0.66
CA ASP A 314 10.50 6.07 -0.62
C ASP A 314 9.07 5.70 -1.06
N ILE A 315 8.27 6.71 -1.41
CA ILE A 315 6.87 6.50 -1.83
C ILE A 315 6.64 6.64 -3.33
N GLN A 316 7.66 7.00 -4.13
CA GLN A 316 7.46 7.38 -5.53
C GLN A 316 6.78 6.28 -6.36
N ILE A 317 7.18 5.02 -6.19
CA ILE A 317 6.60 3.89 -6.92
C ILE A 317 5.19 3.61 -6.40
N ILE A 318 5.00 3.51 -5.08
CA ILE A 318 3.69 3.17 -4.51
C ILE A 318 2.66 4.29 -4.69
N GLU A 319 3.09 5.55 -4.68
CA GLU A 319 2.24 6.70 -5.01
C GLU A 319 1.74 6.63 -6.46
N ARG A 320 2.62 6.34 -7.42
CA ARG A 320 2.27 6.17 -8.83
C ARG A 320 1.26 5.02 -9.02
N VAL A 321 1.50 3.89 -8.37
CA VAL A 321 0.60 2.72 -8.39
C VAL A 321 -0.75 3.07 -7.79
N PHE A 322 -0.77 3.77 -6.65
CA PHE A 322 -2.01 4.23 -6.01
C PHE A 322 -2.81 5.16 -6.93
N ILE A 323 -2.18 6.18 -7.50
CA ILE A 323 -2.83 7.13 -8.42
C ILE A 323 -3.41 6.38 -9.62
N GLN A 324 -2.63 5.53 -10.28
CA GLN A 324 -3.08 4.77 -11.44
C GLN A 324 -4.29 3.88 -11.11
N GLY A 325 -4.21 3.14 -10.00
CA GLY A 325 -5.29 2.25 -9.58
C GLY A 325 -6.53 3.00 -9.11
N TYR A 326 -6.35 4.15 -8.44
CA TYR A 326 -7.50 4.94 -8.00
C TYR A 326 -8.20 5.64 -9.16
N VAL A 327 -7.45 6.17 -10.15
CA VAL A 327 -8.03 6.69 -11.39
C VAL A 327 -8.84 5.61 -12.12
N ARG A 328 -8.33 4.37 -12.23
CA ARG A 328 -9.08 3.24 -12.80
C ARG A 328 -10.36 2.95 -12.02
N SER A 329 -10.29 2.93 -10.70
CA SER A 329 -11.45 2.70 -9.84
C SER A 329 -12.51 3.79 -10.00
N ILE A 330 -12.08 5.06 -10.10
CA ILE A 330 -12.97 6.20 -10.34
C ILE A 330 -13.66 6.07 -11.70
N VAL A 331 -12.92 5.77 -12.76
CA VAL A 331 -13.51 5.62 -14.11
C VAL A 331 -14.52 4.46 -14.15
N ARG A 332 -14.19 3.32 -13.57
CA ARG A 332 -15.11 2.15 -13.47
C ARG A 332 -16.36 2.47 -12.65
N GLY A 333 -16.21 3.22 -11.58
CA GLY A 333 -17.31 3.61 -10.68
C GLY A 333 -18.09 4.84 -11.13
N SER A 334 -17.80 5.41 -12.30
CA SER A 334 -18.45 6.63 -12.78
C SER A 334 -19.57 6.36 -13.79
N ASP A 335 -20.56 7.25 -13.82
CA ASP A 335 -21.53 7.34 -14.90
C ASP A 335 -20.89 8.04 -16.10
N LEU A 336 -20.50 7.23 -17.08
CA LEU A 336 -19.88 7.76 -18.29
C LEU A 336 -20.87 8.58 -19.12
N PRO A 337 -20.49 9.74 -19.66
CA PRO A 337 -21.29 10.48 -20.63
C PRO A 337 -21.79 9.60 -21.77
N ALA A 338 -23.02 9.85 -22.26
CA ALA A 338 -23.69 9.00 -23.27
C ALA A 338 -22.80 8.75 -24.51
N ARG A 339 -22.09 9.77 -24.99
CA ARG A 339 -21.14 9.65 -26.11
C ARG A 339 -20.02 8.65 -25.86
N LEU A 340 -19.51 8.56 -24.60
CA LEU A 340 -18.45 7.63 -24.21
C LEU A 340 -18.96 6.19 -24.10
N ARG A 341 -20.25 6.01 -23.79
CA ARG A 341 -20.89 4.68 -23.75
C ARG A 341 -21.10 4.11 -25.14
N VAL A 342 -21.42 4.97 -26.11
CA VAL A 342 -21.70 4.55 -27.50
C VAL A 342 -20.44 4.21 -28.30
N THR A 343 -19.34 4.91 -28.04
CA THR A 343 -18.06 4.69 -28.75
C THR A 343 -17.25 3.51 -28.25
N GLY A 344 -17.74 2.77 -27.25
CA GLY A 344 -16.98 1.65 -26.67
C GLY A 344 -15.67 2.13 -26.02
N LEU A 345 -15.80 3.03 -25.04
CA LEU A 345 -14.66 3.64 -24.35
C LEU A 345 -13.64 2.58 -23.92
N ARG A 346 -12.43 2.71 -24.42
CA ARG A 346 -11.31 1.88 -24.00
C ARG A 346 -10.65 2.51 -22.78
N MET A 347 -10.64 1.78 -21.67
CA MET A 347 -9.96 2.19 -20.42
C MET A 347 -8.50 2.56 -20.69
N ASP A 348 -7.87 1.86 -21.64
CA ASP A 348 -6.47 2.05 -22.02
C ASP A 348 -6.21 3.42 -22.71
N GLU A 349 -7.24 4.07 -23.24
CA GLU A 349 -7.14 5.40 -23.84
C GLU A 349 -7.40 6.51 -22.80
N LEU A 350 -8.38 6.30 -21.93
CA LEU A 350 -8.80 7.31 -20.96
C LEU A 350 -7.89 7.40 -19.74
N VAL A 351 -7.56 6.25 -19.15
CA VAL A 351 -6.81 6.20 -17.88
C VAL A 351 -5.43 6.85 -17.97
N PRO A 352 -4.60 6.63 -19.01
CA PRO A 352 -3.30 7.28 -19.09
C PRO A 352 -3.33 8.80 -19.08
N GLU A 353 -4.31 9.42 -19.75
CA GLU A 353 -4.46 10.87 -19.75
C GLU A 353 -4.92 11.42 -18.41
N LEU A 354 -5.88 10.77 -17.77
CA LEU A 354 -6.31 11.15 -16.43
C LEU A 354 -5.22 10.96 -15.39
N VAL A 355 -4.39 9.92 -15.52
CA VAL A 355 -3.21 9.73 -14.67
C VAL A 355 -2.20 10.88 -14.88
N ARG A 356 -1.91 11.29 -16.12
CA ARG A 356 -1.04 12.45 -16.41
C ARG A 356 -1.62 13.74 -15.82
N PHE A 357 -2.94 13.93 -15.93
CA PHE A 357 -3.61 15.05 -15.28
C PHE A 357 -3.39 15.04 -13.76
N VAL A 358 -3.58 13.91 -13.10
CA VAL A 358 -3.39 13.81 -11.65
C VAL A 358 -1.93 14.06 -11.27
N GLN A 359 -0.99 13.43 -11.96
CA GLN A 359 0.43 13.49 -11.62
C GLN A 359 1.07 14.86 -11.89
N ALA A 360 0.77 15.46 -13.05
CA ALA A 360 1.48 16.64 -13.54
C ALA A 360 0.58 17.88 -13.75
N GLY A 361 -0.75 17.73 -13.63
CA GLY A 361 -1.70 18.81 -13.90
C GLY A 361 -1.92 19.09 -15.39
N HIS A 362 -1.41 18.23 -16.27
CA HIS A 362 -1.64 18.39 -17.72
C HIS A 362 -3.10 18.11 -18.05
N LEU A 363 -3.77 19.08 -18.66
CA LEU A 363 -5.14 18.89 -19.13
C LEU A 363 -5.18 17.80 -20.21
N PRO A 364 -6.24 16.98 -20.25
CA PRO A 364 -6.40 15.96 -21.26
C PRO A 364 -6.44 16.55 -22.68
N GLU A 365 -5.78 15.83 -23.58
CA GLU A 365 -5.74 16.21 -25.01
C GLU A 365 -6.91 15.62 -25.80
N THR A 366 -7.40 14.43 -25.39
CA THR A 366 -8.53 13.81 -26.09
C THR A 366 -9.88 14.36 -25.60
N ALA A 367 -10.83 14.48 -26.55
CA ALA A 367 -12.19 14.92 -26.26
C ALA A 367 -12.89 14.02 -25.23
N ASN A 368 -12.52 12.73 -25.14
CA ASN A 368 -13.09 11.79 -24.19
C ASN A 368 -12.63 12.07 -22.76
N ALA A 369 -11.34 12.31 -22.57
CA ALA A 369 -10.79 12.58 -21.24
C ALA A 369 -11.18 14.00 -20.77
N ALA A 370 -11.22 14.99 -21.66
CA ALA A 370 -11.75 16.32 -21.36
C ALA A 370 -13.22 16.26 -20.92
N ALA A 371 -14.06 15.50 -21.64
CA ALA A 371 -15.46 15.31 -21.26
C ALA A 371 -15.64 14.59 -19.91
N PHE A 372 -14.71 13.71 -19.54
CA PHE A 372 -14.76 13.06 -18.22
C PHE A 372 -14.50 14.09 -17.11
N LEU A 373 -13.61 15.06 -17.33
CA LEU A 373 -13.37 16.18 -16.41
C LEU A 373 -14.51 17.21 -16.40
N GLY A 374 -15.41 17.18 -17.39
CA GLY A 374 -16.47 18.17 -17.53
C GLY A 374 -16.00 19.44 -18.24
N GLU A 375 -14.95 19.34 -19.06
CA GLU A 375 -14.41 20.40 -19.94
C GLU A 375 -14.89 20.27 -21.37
#